data_66db081c17d903008661e95ef467e22a
#
_entry.id   66db081c17d903008661e95ef467e22a
#
_cell.length_a   1.000
_cell.length_b   1.000
_cell.length_c   1.000
_cell.angle_alpha   90.00
_cell.angle_beta   90.00
_cell.angle_gamma   90.00
#
_symmetry.space_group_name_H-M   'P 1'
#
loop_
_entity.id
_entity.type
_entity.pdbx_description
1 polymer ?
#
loop_
_entity_poly.entity_id
_entity_poly.type
_entity_poly.pdbx_seq_one_letter_code
_entity_poly.pdbx_strand_id
1 'polypeptide(L)'
;MKFAQTFIKHHVMTILLYILVVVFGFYSFQNLPLALMPSMEVPAAVVYATYPGAGPEDIEQQVTKKLEGAVAGLSGLDTLQSTSSENMAMLVIQFTNHTDMDQAMTDLRDKVAQVKSQLPDDASDPTVMSIDIDSMPVVQVALRGNDLASLQSIAEDEIQPALERLDGVASVDISGGYEQEIAVHTDASRLKGYNLTISSIGQQLGADNIAIPGGDLDNGSQTLAVRTDGEYSSIDDVKNALISLPAGGTVRLSQIADVSMQPKDQDAISKVDGEECIILSVNKQSGSNTVQIAELAKAEFDSLLKSNDSLQWNIVMDQSDYINMTVDNAIQNIWMGVLFAAIVLFLFLRDFGATMAVTIAMPCCILFTFLIMNVLGITLNMMSLGGITLGVGMIVDNSIVVLENIFTYRADGY
;
A
#
# COMPACT_ATOMS: atom_id res chain seq x y z
N MET A 1 -30.49 15.35 -35.85
CA MET A 1 -31.96 15.15 -35.99
C MET A 1 -32.40 13.72 -36.36
N LYS A 2 -31.73 12.99 -37.27
CA LYS A 2 -32.13 11.61 -37.64
C LYS A 2 -32.10 10.60 -36.47
N PHE A 3 -31.17 10.74 -35.53
CA PHE A 3 -31.03 9.85 -34.39
C PHE A 3 -32.22 9.93 -33.43
N ALA A 4 -32.62 11.12 -32.98
CA ALA A 4 -33.77 11.31 -32.13
C ALA A 4 -35.11 10.84 -32.76
N GLN A 5 -35.28 11.09 -34.10
CA GLN A 5 -36.46 10.61 -34.83
C GLN A 5 -36.58 9.08 -34.87
N THR A 6 -35.47 8.34 -34.87
CA THR A 6 -35.45 6.88 -34.84
C THR A 6 -35.99 6.38 -33.51
N PHE A 7 -35.59 6.98 -32.36
CA PHE A 7 -36.08 6.59 -31.05
C PHE A 7 -37.56 6.91 -30.83
N ILE A 8 -38.02 8.09 -31.35
CA ILE A 8 -39.44 8.44 -31.27
C ILE A 8 -40.29 7.50 -32.11
N LYS A 9 -39.79 7.01 -33.25
CA LYS A 9 -40.51 6.11 -34.14
C LYS A 9 -40.58 4.65 -33.63
N HIS A 10 -39.56 4.24 -32.85
CA HIS A 10 -39.45 2.84 -32.38
C HIS A 10 -39.53 2.78 -30.84
N HIS A 11 -40.71 2.99 -30.28
CA HIS A 11 -40.97 3.04 -28.82
C HIS A 11 -40.48 1.80 -28.09
N VAL A 12 -40.70 0.60 -28.65
CA VAL A 12 -40.28 -0.67 -28.04
C VAL A 12 -38.75 -0.75 -27.95
N MET A 13 -38.04 -0.31 -28.98
CA MET A 13 -36.58 -0.28 -28.97
C MET A 13 -36.04 0.68 -27.89
N THR A 14 -36.68 1.84 -27.73
CA THR A 14 -36.33 2.81 -26.72
C THR A 14 -36.52 2.27 -25.30
N ILE A 15 -37.66 1.62 -25.03
CA ILE A 15 -37.95 1.00 -23.72
C ILE A 15 -36.95 -0.13 -23.42
N LEU A 16 -36.65 -0.97 -24.40
CA LEU A 16 -35.64 -2.04 -24.25
C LEU A 16 -34.25 -1.49 -23.94
N LEU A 17 -33.86 -0.40 -24.61
CA LEU A 17 -32.58 0.25 -24.33
C LEU A 17 -32.52 0.78 -22.88
N TYR A 18 -33.61 1.42 -22.40
CA TYR A 18 -33.68 1.89 -21.03
C TYR A 18 -33.58 0.73 -20.01
N ILE A 19 -34.31 -0.36 -20.26
CA ILE A 19 -34.23 -1.54 -19.40
C ILE A 19 -32.79 -2.11 -19.38
N LEU A 20 -32.15 -2.18 -20.54
CA LEU A 20 -30.77 -2.63 -20.66
C LEU A 20 -29.82 -1.74 -19.86
N VAL A 21 -29.96 -0.41 -19.98
CA VAL A 21 -29.16 0.56 -19.20
C VAL A 21 -29.38 0.38 -17.71
N VAL A 22 -30.62 0.20 -17.27
CA VAL A 22 -30.92 -0.01 -15.84
C VAL A 22 -30.30 -1.31 -15.32
N VAL A 23 -30.46 -2.42 -16.06
CA VAL A 23 -29.92 -3.72 -15.63
C VAL A 23 -28.40 -3.72 -15.60
N PHE A 24 -27.75 -3.30 -16.69
CA PHE A 24 -26.29 -3.25 -16.75
C PHE A 24 -25.68 -2.15 -15.88
N GLY A 25 -26.36 -1.02 -15.73
CA GLY A 25 -25.93 0.05 -14.84
C GLY A 25 -25.98 -0.37 -13.37
N PHE A 26 -27.02 -1.09 -12.96
CA PHE A 26 -27.13 -1.63 -11.61
C PHE A 26 -26.09 -2.73 -11.35
N TYR A 27 -25.87 -3.62 -12.32
CA TYR A 27 -24.79 -4.61 -12.27
C TYR A 27 -23.41 -3.94 -12.14
N SER A 28 -23.16 -2.90 -12.94
CA SER A 28 -21.91 -2.14 -12.87
C SER A 28 -21.72 -1.47 -11.52
N PHE A 29 -22.77 -0.87 -10.96
CA PHE A 29 -22.70 -0.25 -9.62
C PHE A 29 -22.26 -1.23 -8.53
N GLN A 30 -22.76 -2.47 -8.58
CA GLN A 30 -22.38 -3.50 -7.60
C GLN A 30 -20.94 -4.01 -7.75
N ASN A 31 -20.36 -3.89 -8.96
CA ASN A 31 -19.03 -4.41 -9.28
C ASN A 31 -17.96 -3.31 -9.43
N LEU A 32 -18.32 -2.03 -9.28
CA LEU A 32 -17.35 -0.95 -9.32
C LEU A 32 -16.41 -1.04 -8.11
N PRO A 33 -15.08 -1.01 -8.33
CA PRO A 33 -14.13 -0.97 -7.23
C PRO A 33 -14.32 0.31 -6.42
N LEU A 34 -14.43 0.16 -5.11
CA LEU A 34 -14.52 1.26 -4.17
C LEU A 34 -13.12 1.65 -3.70
N ALA A 35 -12.79 2.94 -3.77
CA ALA A 35 -11.52 3.48 -3.33
C ALA A 35 -11.75 4.82 -2.60
N LEU A 36 -10.82 5.22 -1.75
CA LEU A 36 -10.90 6.52 -1.07
C LEU A 36 -10.64 7.65 -2.07
N MET A 37 -9.56 7.50 -2.85
CA MET A 37 -9.13 8.45 -3.88
C MET A 37 -9.02 7.75 -5.23
N PRO A 38 -9.09 8.50 -6.36
CA PRO A 38 -8.74 7.92 -7.64
C PRO A 38 -7.27 7.49 -7.62
N SER A 39 -6.94 6.42 -8.36
CA SER A 39 -5.55 6.09 -8.62
C SER A 39 -4.91 7.25 -9.39
N MET A 40 -4.02 7.95 -8.73
CA MET A 40 -3.27 9.06 -9.32
C MET A 40 -1.79 8.70 -9.25
N GLU A 41 -1.17 8.56 -10.40
CA GLU A 41 0.28 8.52 -10.48
C GLU A 41 0.81 9.90 -10.12
N VAL A 42 1.37 10.03 -8.93
CA VAL A 42 2.09 11.25 -8.55
C VAL A 42 3.41 11.22 -9.31
N PRO A 43 3.65 12.18 -10.22
CA PRO A 43 4.89 12.19 -11.00
C PRO A 43 6.06 12.63 -10.11
N ALA A 44 6.35 11.85 -9.06
CA ALA A 44 7.42 12.12 -8.10
C ALA A 44 8.05 10.84 -7.57
N ALA A 45 9.34 10.92 -7.28
CA ALA A 45 10.12 9.87 -6.66
C ALA A 45 10.96 10.43 -5.52
N VAL A 46 11.30 9.57 -4.57
CA VAL A 46 12.20 9.87 -3.47
C VAL A 46 13.42 8.96 -3.56
N VAL A 47 14.60 9.55 -3.44
CA VAL A 47 15.86 8.83 -3.26
C VAL A 47 16.41 9.18 -1.90
N TYR A 48 16.71 8.18 -1.08
CA TYR A 48 17.35 8.42 0.20
C TYR A 48 18.54 7.48 0.41
N ALA A 49 19.53 7.96 1.16
CA ALA A 49 20.68 7.19 1.60
C ALA A 49 21.06 7.59 3.02
N THR A 50 21.42 6.61 3.85
CA THR A 50 21.91 6.87 5.20
C THR A 50 23.42 6.81 5.23
N TYR A 51 24.02 7.71 6.03
CA TYR A 51 25.47 7.73 6.27
C TYR A 51 25.68 7.94 7.77
N PRO A 52 25.74 6.85 8.57
CA PRO A 52 25.82 6.92 10.02
C PRO A 52 27.05 7.69 10.50
N GLY A 53 26.85 8.59 11.47
CA GLY A 53 27.91 9.40 12.08
C GLY A 53 28.35 10.63 11.27
N ALA A 54 27.78 10.88 10.09
CA ALA A 54 28.10 12.02 9.26
C ALA A 54 27.20 13.22 9.59
N GLY A 55 27.79 14.42 9.65
CA GLY A 55 27.07 15.68 9.79
C GLY A 55 26.41 16.12 8.47
N PRO A 56 25.45 17.09 8.52
CA PRO A 56 24.73 17.55 7.33
C PRO A 56 25.62 18.05 6.20
N GLU A 57 26.74 18.73 6.54
CA GLU A 57 27.71 19.25 5.57
C GLU A 57 28.48 18.13 4.87
N ASP A 58 28.85 17.07 5.59
CA ASP A 58 29.53 15.90 5.02
C ASP A 58 28.58 15.12 4.12
N ILE A 59 27.33 14.96 4.54
CA ILE A 59 26.29 14.32 3.76
C ILE A 59 26.02 15.09 2.47
N GLU A 60 25.91 16.42 2.55
CA GLU A 60 25.75 17.26 1.35
C GLU A 60 26.88 17.03 0.35
N GLN A 61 28.13 17.06 0.81
CA GLN A 61 29.27 16.99 -0.10
C GLN A 61 29.56 15.59 -0.62
N GLN A 62 29.41 14.56 0.23
CA GLN A 62 29.85 13.20 -0.10
C GLN A 62 28.72 12.32 -0.66
N VAL A 63 27.46 12.64 -0.37
CA VAL A 63 26.30 11.85 -0.79
C VAL A 63 25.36 12.68 -1.67
N THR A 64 24.78 13.76 -1.13
CA THR A 64 23.73 14.51 -1.79
C THR A 64 24.14 15.06 -3.15
N LYS A 65 25.27 15.76 -3.24
CA LYS A 65 25.78 16.35 -4.50
C LYS A 65 26.06 15.29 -5.57
N LYS A 66 26.48 14.09 -5.19
CA LYS A 66 26.73 13.00 -6.13
C LYS A 66 25.43 12.44 -6.67
N LEU A 67 24.44 12.27 -5.81
CA LEU A 67 23.09 11.84 -6.20
C LEU A 67 22.41 12.90 -7.08
N GLU A 68 22.47 14.18 -6.69
CA GLU A 68 21.95 15.30 -7.52
C GLU A 68 22.59 15.32 -8.90
N GLY A 69 23.91 15.18 -8.98
CA GLY A 69 24.61 15.13 -10.27
C GLY A 69 24.19 13.97 -11.15
N ALA A 70 23.85 12.82 -10.57
CA ALA A 70 23.36 11.65 -11.30
C ALA A 70 21.97 11.87 -11.87
N VAL A 71 21.07 12.44 -11.07
CA VAL A 71 19.65 12.57 -11.43
C VAL A 71 19.34 13.84 -12.24
N ALA A 72 20.20 14.86 -12.23
CA ALA A 72 20.00 16.12 -12.95
C ALA A 72 19.79 15.96 -14.46
N GLY A 73 20.24 14.86 -15.03
CA GLY A 73 20.09 14.57 -16.46
C GLY A 73 18.90 13.68 -16.82
N LEU A 74 17.95 13.44 -15.90
CA LEU A 74 16.77 12.62 -16.16
C LEU A 74 15.79 13.33 -17.10
N SER A 75 15.23 12.56 -18.02
CA SER A 75 14.20 13.06 -18.92
C SER A 75 12.91 13.33 -18.13
N GLY A 76 12.26 14.46 -18.43
CA GLY A 76 11.02 14.83 -17.77
C GLY A 76 11.18 15.37 -16.35
N LEU A 77 12.40 15.59 -15.85
CA LEU A 77 12.66 16.24 -14.56
C LEU A 77 12.10 17.66 -14.58
N ASP A 78 11.23 17.99 -13.64
CA ASP A 78 10.68 19.34 -13.43
C ASP A 78 11.38 20.02 -12.23
N THR A 79 11.34 19.40 -11.07
CA THR A 79 11.92 19.96 -9.84
C THR A 79 12.74 18.90 -9.10
N LEU A 80 13.90 19.29 -8.61
CA LEU A 80 14.73 18.49 -7.73
C LEU A 80 14.93 19.26 -6.42
N GLN A 81 14.50 18.65 -5.33
CA GLN A 81 14.71 19.17 -3.98
C GLN A 81 15.50 18.16 -3.18
N SER A 82 16.60 18.60 -2.59
CA SER A 82 17.42 17.76 -1.72
C SER A 82 17.44 18.29 -0.29
N THR A 83 17.54 17.36 0.65
CA THR A 83 17.66 17.63 2.07
C THR A 83 18.81 16.79 2.62
N SER A 84 19.78 17.45 3.23
CA SER A 84 20.89 16.81 3.96
C SER A 84 20.68 17.04 5.44
N SER A 85 20.45 16.00 6.19
CA SER A 85 20.31 16.01 7.65
C SER A 85 21.37 15.12 8.29
N GLU A 86 21.48 15.15 9.61
CA GLU A 86 22.38 14.25 10.31
C GLU A 86 22.05 12.78 9.97
N ASN A 87 23.05 12.03 9.54
CA ASN A 87 22.97 10.62 9.13
C ASN A 87 22.16 10.32 7.85
N MET A 88 21.52 11.29 7.18
CA MET A 88 20.62 11.00 6.05
C MET A 88 20.64 12.06 4.95
N ALA A 89 20.75 11.61 3.70
CA ALA A 89 20.46 12.37 2.49
C ALA A 89 19.10 11.96 1.92
N MET A 90 18.26 12.91 1.51
CA MET A 90 16.99 12.68 0.86
C MET A 90 16.83 13.61 -0.34
N LEU A 91 16.47 13.06 -1.48
CA LEU A 91 16.15 13.80 -2.70
C LEU A 91 14.69 13.52 -3.08
N VAL A 92 13.92 14.58 -3.27
CA VAL A 92 12.56 14.53 -3.83
C VAL A 92 12.65 15.02 -5.26
N ILE A 93 12.27 14.16 -6.19
CA ILE A 93 12.37 14.36 -7.63
C ILE A 93 10.94 14.46 -8.16
N GLN A 94 10.58 15.60 -8.73
CA GLN A 94 9.29 15.80 -9.40
C GLN A 94 9.49 15.75 -10.91
N PHE A 95 8.64 15.01 -11.58
CA PHE A 95 8.60 14.90 -13.03
C PHE A 95 7.43 15.71 -13.60
N THR A 96 7.49 16.03 -14.88
CA THR A 96 6.37 16.68 -15.56
C THR A 96 5.17 15.74 -15.68
N ASN A 97 3.95 16.30 -15.70
CA ASN A 97 2.68 15.52 -15.69
C ASN A 97 2.49 14.54 -16.86
N HIS A 98 3.35 14.57 -17.87
CA HIS A 98 3.26 13.71 -19.06
C HIS A 98 4.41 12.71 -19.15
N THR A 99 5.19 12.58 -18.09
CA THR A 99 6.31 11.64 -18.02
C THR A 99 5.76 10.23 -17.78
N ASP A 100 6.24 9.27 -18.53
CA ASP A 100 6.04 7.85 -18.27
C ASP A 100 6.82 7.47 -17.01
N MET A 101 6.09 7.27 -15.91
CA MET A 101 6.71 7.03 -14.60
C MET A 101 7.42 5.69 -14.53
N ASP A 102 6.97 4.66 -15.23
CA ASP A 102 7.64 3.35 -15.24
C ASP A 102 9.04 3.46 -15.86
N GLN A 103 9.12 4.18 -17.00
CA GLN A 103 10.41 4.45 -17.63
C GLN A 103 11.27 5.39 -16.79
N ALA A 104 10.70 6.46 -16.24
CA ALA A 104 11.42 7.41 -15.39
C ALA A 104 12.00 6.76 -14.14
N MET A 105 11.25 5.86 -13.49
CA MET A 105 11.72 5.10 -12.33
C MET A 105 12.83 4.12 -12.68
N THR A 106 12.76 3.51 -13.85
CA THR A 106 13.83 2.64 -14.36
C THR A 106 15.10 3.44 -14.61
N ASP A 107 15.00 4.55 -15.33
CA ASP A 107 16.13 5.44 -15.62
C ASP A 107 16.73 6.03 -14.33
N LEU A 108 15.89 6.38 -13.35
CA LEU A 108 16.31 6.88 -12.05
C LEU A 108 17.12 5.83 -11.28
N ARG A 109 16.61 4.59 -11.19
CA ARG A 109 17.33 3.48 -10.54
C ARG A 109 18.68 3.22 -11.20
N ASP A 110 18.74 3.23 -12.52
CA ASP A 110 19.97 3.04 -13.28
C ASP A 110 20.99 4.15 -13.02
N LYS A 111 20.55 5.41 -12.97
CA LYS A 111 21.39 6.56 -12.66
C LYS A 111 21.94 6.51 -11.23
N VAL A 112 21.08 6.18 -10.27
CA VAL A 112 21.46 6.04 -8.86
C VAL A 112 22.45 4.89 -8.67
N ALA A 113 22.22 3.74 -9.33
CA ALA A 113 23.13 2.59 -9.29
C ALA A 113 24.53 2.91 -9.83
N GLN A 114 24.65 3.77 -10.86
CA GLN A 114 25.95 4.19 -11.43
C GLN A 114 26.79 5.01 -10.42
N VAL A 115 26.16 5.72 -9.51
CA VAL A 115 26.83 6.59 -8.52
C VAL A 115 27.16 5.84 -7.23
N LYS A 116 26.56 4.67 -7.00
CA LYS A 116 26.79 3.85 -5.80
C LYS A 116 28.29 3.66 -5.48
N SER A 117 29.11 3.35 -6.48
CA SER A 117 30.56 3.16 -6.30
C SER A 117 31.35 4.44 -5.97
N GLN A 118 30.72 5.61 -6.05
CA GLN A 118 31.33 6.89 -5.73
C GLN A 118 30.97 7.36 -4.32
N LEU A 119 30.01 6.72 -3.67
CA LEU A 119 29.59 7.03 -2.31
C LEU A 119 30.63 6.48 -1.31
N PRO A 120 30.70 7.00 -0.10
CA PRO A 120 31.53 6.45 0.97
C PRO A 120 31.16 5.01 1.28
N ASP A 121 32.16 4.17 1.63
CA ASP A 121 31.94 2.75 1.95
C ASP A 121 30.99 2.53 3.15
N ASP A 122 30.96 3.49 4.08
CA ASP A 122 30.10 3.45 5.26
C ASP A 122 28.67 3.99 4.99
N ALA A 123 28.40 4.53 3.78
CA ALA A 123 27.06 4.96 3.40
C ALA A 123 26.24 3.78 2.93
N SER A 124 24.93 3.76 3.28
CA SER A 124 24.02 2.75 2.75
C SER A 124 23.82 2.89 1.25
N ASP A 125 23.42 1.81 0.62
CA ASP A 125 22.95 1.85 -0.75
C ASP A 125 21.74 2.81 -0.88
N PRO A 126 21.75 3.73 -1.86
CA PRO A 126 20.64 4.62 -2.06
C PRO A 126 19.38 3.85 -2.46
N THR A 127 18.30 4.09 -1.75
CA THR A 127 16.98 3.49 -2.03
C THR A 127 16.14 4.45 -2.83
N VAL A 128 15.50 3.94 -3.89
CA VAL A 128 14.62 4.70 -4.80
C VAL A 128 13.19 4.24 -4.60
N MET A 129 12.30 5.17 -4.23
CA MET A 129 10.88 4.92 -3.99
C MET A 129 10.03 5.84 -4.87
N SER A 130 8.93 5.33 -5.43
CA SER A 130 7.87 6.16 -6.03
C SER A 130 6.94 6.65 -4.92
N ILE A 131 6.39 7.85 -5.10
CA ILE A 131 5.28 8.32 -4.26
C ILE A 131 3.98 7.82 -4.88
N ASP A 132 3.35 6.87 -4.24
CA ASP A 132 2.07 6.32 -4.66
C ASP A 132 1.02 6.53 -3.55
N ILE A 133 -0.10 7.16 -3.90
CA ILE A 133 -1.22 7.35 -2.97
C ILE A 133 -1.90 6.01 -2.66
N ASP A 134 -1.83 5.06 -3.58
CA ASP A 134 -2.35 3.71 -3.38
C ASP A 134 -1.54 2.88 -2.37
N SER A 135 -0.33 3.36 -1.98
CA SER A 135 0.51 2.73 -0.95
C SER A 135 0.02 2.97 0.49
N MET A 136 -1.05 3.76 0.67
CA MET A 136 -1.63 3.94 2.01
C MET A 136 -2.34 2.66 2.45
N PRO A 137 -2.09 2.20 3.70
CA PRO A 137 -2.71 0.97 4.19
C PRO A 137 -4.24 1.09 4.23
N VAL A 138 -4.91 0.04 3.78
CA VAL A 138 -6.39 -0.07 3.76
C VAL A 138 -6.94 -0.17 5.18
N VAL A 139 -6.30 -1.00 5.99
CA VAL A 139 -6.62 -1.22 7.40
C VAL A 139 -5.33 -1.29 8.20
N GLN A 140 -5.32 -0.62 9.34
CA GLN A 140 -4.26 -0.78 10.34
C GLN A 140 -4.88 -1.35 11.62
N VAL A 141 -4.25 -2.39 12.12
CA VAL A 141 -4.70 -3.12 13.30
C VAL A 141 -3.60 -3.15 14.33
N ALA A 142 -3.92 -2.77 15.56
CA ALA A 142 -3.04 -2.95 16.70
C ALA A 142 -3.29 -4.33 17.32
N LEU A 143 -2.27 -5.15 17.37
CA LEU A 143 -2.25 -6.44 18.03
C LEU A 143 -1.59 -6.30 19.40
N ARG A 144 -2.27 -6.79 20.45
CA ARG A 144 -1.81 -6.75 21.84
C ARG A 144 -1.79 -8.16 22.44
N GLY A 145 -0.85 -8.40 23.32
CA GLY A 145 -0.70 -9.66 24.05
C GLY A 145 0.26 -9.52 25.23
N ASN A 146 0.53 -10.62 25.92
CA ASN A 146 1.30 -10.61 27.15
C ASN A 146 2.80 -10.39 26.94
N ASP A 147 3.33 -10.74 25.76
CA ASP A 147 4.76 -10.66 25.44
C ASP A 147 4.96 -10.21 23.99
N LEU A 148 5.66 -9.10 23.81
CA LEU A 148 5.83 -8.45 22.51
C LEU A 148 6.67 -9.29 21.52
N ALA A 149 7.64 -10.07 22.02
CA ALA A 149 8.46 -10.95 21.18
C ALA A 149 7.65 -12.13 20.63
N SER A 150 6.83 -12.74 21.48
CA SER A 150 5.92 -13.82 21.05
C SER A 150 4.86 -13.28 20.07
N LEU A 151 4.39 -12.06 20.29
CA LEU A 151 3.50 -11.35 19.38
C LEU A 151 4.11 -11.13 18.01
N GLN A 152 5.38 -10.74 17.96
CA GLN A 152 6.12 -10.55 16.70
C GLN A 152 6.18 -11.85 15.90
N SER A 153 6.58 -12.97 16.54
CA SER A 153 6.62 -14.26 15.86
C SER A 153 5.24 -14.70 15.36
N ILE A 154 4.18 -14.52 16.15
CA ILE A 154 2.81 -14.84 15.72
C ILE A 154 2.38 -13.94 14.54
N ALA A 155 2.72 -12.66 14.60
CA ALA A 155 2.41 -11.72 13.53
C ALA A 155 3.11 -12.11 12.21
N GLU A 156 4.40 -12.47 12.26
CA GLU A 156 5.22 -12.82 11.10
C GLU A 156 4.93 -14.23 10.56
N ASP A 157 4.77 -15.22 11.43
CA ASP A 157 4.67 -16.61 11.03
C ASP A 157 3.23 -17.06 10.71
N GLU A 158 2.23 -16.45 11.34
CA GLU A 158 0.83 -16.88 11.23
C GLU A 158 -0.06 -15.81 10.57
N ILE A 159 -0.06 -14.57 11.10
CA ILE A 159 -1.03 -13.54 10.71
C ILE A 159 -0.67 -12.94 9.37
N GLN A 160 0.56 -12.48 9.19
CA GLN A 160 1.01 -11.85 7.95
C GLN A 160 0.81 -12.76 6.73
N PRO A 161 1.26 -14.05 6.74
CA PRO A 161 1.05 -14.92 5.59
C PRO A 161 -0.42 -15.28 5.34
N ALA A 162 -1.27 -15.26 6.36
CA ALA A 162 -2.70 -15.50 6.19
C ALA A 162 -3.39 -14.32 5.49
N LEU A 163 -3.05 -13.09 5.89
CA LEU A 163 -3.58 -11.86 5.28
C LEU A 163 -3.05 -11.65 3.86
N GLU A 164 -1.79 -11.93 3.58
CA GLU A 164 -1.19 -11.79 2.25
C GLU A 164 -1.76 -12.76 1.21
N ARG A 165 -2.42 -13.85 1.65
CA ARG A 165 -3.14 -14.77 0.74
C ARG A 165 -4.51 -14.26 0.32
N LEU A 166 -5.03 -13.21 0.96
CA LEU A 166 -6.32 -12.64 0.59
C LEU A 166 -6.25 -11.96 -0.77
N ASP A 167 -7.31 -12.13 -1.55
CA ASP A 167 -7.38 -11.53 -2.88
C ASP A 167 -7.35 -10.01 -2.81
N GLY A 168 -6.46 -9.40 -3.59
CA GLY A 168 -6.27 -7.95 -3.65
C GLY A 168 -5.31 -7.37 -2.61
N VAL A 169 -4.80 -8.14 -1.64
CA VAL A 169 -3.75 -7.71 -0.73
C VAL A 169 -2.39 -7.74 -1.45
N ALA A 170 -1.61 -6.67 -1.33
CA ALA A 170 -0.28 -6.56 -1.90
C ALA A 170 0.81 -6.98 -0.91
N SER A 171 0.73 -6.46 0.31
CA SER A 171 1.66 -6.75 1.41
C SER A 171 1.00 -6.44 2.75
N VAL A 172 1.58 -6.98 3.80
CA VAL A 172 1.23 -6.63 5.18
C VAL A 172 2.51 -6.21 5.90
N ASP A 173 2.57 -4.95 6.32
CA ASP A 173 3.73 -4.43 7.02
C ASP A 173 3.52 -4.52 8.53
N ILE A 174 4.57 -4.92 9.24
CA ILE A 174 4.58 -5.07 10.70
C ILE A 174 5.47 -3.99 11.29
N SER A 175 5.00 -3.30 12.32
CA SER A 175 5.76 -2.25 13.01
C SER A 175 5.47 -2.22 14.51
N GLY A 176 6.44 -1.73 15.31
CA GLY A 176 6.29 -1.53 16.76
C GLY A 176 6.64 -2.75 17.61
N GLY A 177 6.94 -3.88 16.98
CA GLY A 177 7.52 -5.04 17.66
C GLY A 177 9.05 -4.97 17.74
N TYR A 178 9.66 -6.02 18.23
CA TYR A 178 11.10 -6.20 18.17
C TYR A 178 11.48 -7.64 17.85
N GLU A 179 12.52 -7.79 17.07
CA GLU A 179 13.18 -9.08 16.85
C GLU A 179 14.03 -9.44 18.08
N GLN A 180 14.12 -10.73 18.36
CA GLN A 180 15.11 -11.21 19.32
C GLN A 180 16.43 -11.47 18.61
N GLU A 181 17.52 -11.05 19.22
CA GLU A 181 18.87 -11.35 18.76
C GLU A 181 19.68 -12.09 19.79
N ILE A 182 20.67 -12.86 19.35
CA ILE A 182 21.67 -13.45 20.24
C ILE A 182 22.82 -12.46 20.38
N ALA A 183 22.85 -11.79 21.52
CA ALA A 183 23.93 -10.87 21.84
C ALA A 183 25.13 -11.60 22.41
N VAL A 184 26.30 -11.28 21.90
CA VAL A 184 27.59 -11.83 22.36
C VAL A 184 28.39 -10.70 23.03
N HIS A 185 28.29 -10.60 24.34
CA HIS A 185 29.00 -9.60 25.13
C HIS A 185 30.39 -10.11 25.51
N THR A 186 31.42 -9.42 25.04
CA THR A 186 32.83 -9.78 25.28
C THR A 186 33.47 -8.79 26.26
N ASP A 187 34.34 -9.30 27.13
CA ASP A 187 35.18 -8.49 28.00
C ASP A 187 36.57 -8.32 27.39
N ALA A 188 37.03 -7.05 27.29
CA ALA A 188 38.34 -6.71 26.73
C ALA A 188 39.50 -7.41 27.43
N SER A 189 39.40 -7.69 28.73
CA SER A 189 40.39 -8.42 29.49
C SER A 189 40.46 -9.90 29.11
N ARG A 190 39.29 -10.56 28.93
CA ARG A 190 39.22 -11.96 28.45
C ARG A 190 39.76 -12.07 27.04
N LEU A 191 39.35 -11.17 26.11
CA LEU A 191 39.86 -11.18 24.74
C LEU A 191 41.38 -11.00 24.65
N LYS A 192 41.93 -10.09 25.44
CA LYS A 192 43.38 -9.86 25.49
C LYS A 192 44.13 -11.10 26.01
N GLY A 193 43.55 -11.84 26.95
CA GLY A 193 44.13 -13.08 27.46
C GLY A 193 44.30 -14.15 26.40
N TYR A 194 43.42 -14.21 25.45
CA TYR A 194 43.42 -15.17 24.31
C TYR A 194 43.97 -14.58 23.01
N ASN A 195 44.41 -13.32 23.03
CA ASN A 195 44.89 -12.57 21.86
C ASN A 195 43.85 -12.52 20.72
N LEU A 196 42.57 -12.34 21.07
CA LEU A 196 41.43 -12.24 20.16
C LEU A 196 40.95 -10.81 20.05
N THR A 197 40.29 -10.48 18.91
CA THR A 197 39.56 -9.23 18.69
C THR A 197 38.08 -9.51 18.47
N ILE A 198 37.21 -8.53 18.74
CA ILE A 198 35.76 -8.65 18.47
C ILE A 198 35.51 -9.00 16.98
N SER A 199 36.24 -8.31 16.09
CA SER A 199 36.14 -8.57 14.64
C SER A 199 36.50 -10.00 14.27
N SER A 200 37.56 -10.58 14.91
CA SER A 200 37.94 -11.97 14.62
C SER A 200 36.90 -13.00 15.09
N ILE A 201 36.21 -12.72 16.19
CA ILE A 201 35.10 -13.57 16.67
C ILE A 201 33.91 -13.46 15.73
N GLY A 202 33.50 -12.24 15.35
CA GLY A 202 32.40 -12.02 14.43
C GLY A 202 32.62 -12.69 13.08
N GLN A 203 33.84 -12.59 12.53
CA GLN A 203 34.21 -13.26 11.26
C GLN A 203 34.14 -14.79 11.36
N GLN A 204 34.61 -15.38 12.48
CA GLN A 204 34.56 -16.81 12.65
C GLN A 204 33.13 -17.31 12.83
N LEU A 205 32.31 -16.66 13.68
CA LEU A 205 30.90 -16.99 13.84
C LEU A 205 30.13 -16.87 12.52
N GLY A 206 30.37 -15.81 11.73
CA GLY A 206 29.75 -15.66 10.43
C GLY A 206 30.20 -16.71 9.41
N ALA A 207 31.47 -17.16 9.47
CA ALA A 207 31.98 -18.21 8.59
C ALA A 207 31.43 -19.61 8.95
N ASP A 208 31.14 -19.85 10.24
CA ASP A 208 30.58 -21.13 10.71
C ASP A 208 29.04 -21.17 10.56
N ASN A 209 28.37 -20.04 10.57
CA ASN A 209 26.89 -19.92 10.44
C ASN A 209 26.46 -19.89 8.97
N ILE A 210 26.79 -20.90 8.20
CA ILE A 210 26.51 -20.98 6.76
C ILE A 210 25.99 -22.36 6.40
N ALA A 211 24.91 -22.40 5.59
CA ALA A 211 24.47 -23.60 4.90
C ALA A 211 25.13 -23.67 3.52
N ILE A 212 25.94 -24.71 3.29
CA ILE A 212 26.65 -24.88 2.01
C ILE A 212 26.02 -26.04 1.22
N PRO A 213 25.58 -25.82 -0.03
CA PRO A 213 25.15 -26.93 -0.88
C PRO A 213 26.31 -27.84 -1.17
N GLY A 214 26.20 -29.12 -0.81
CA GLY A 214 27.23 -30.15 -0.98
C GLY A 214 27.18 -30.82 -2.35
N GLY A 215 26.31 -30.38 -3.27
CA GLY A 215 26.08 -30.99 -4.57
C GLY A 215 25.02 -32.10 -4.56
N ASP A 216 24.91 -32.81 -5.67
CA ASP A 216 23.89 -33.83 -5.87
C ASP A 216 24.55 -35.23 -5.85
N LEU A 217 23.88 -36.15 -5.20
CA LEU A 217 24.30 -37.58 -5.15
C LEU A 217 23.32 -38.41 -5.98
N ASP A 218 23.78 -38.95 -7.09
CA ASP A 218 22.96 -39.84 -7.92
C ASP A 218 22.95 -41.26 -7.35
N ASN A 219 21.76 -41.74 -6.99
CA ASN A 219 21.51 -43.09 -6.55
C ASN A 219 20.67 -43.87 -7.58
N GLY A 220 21.13 -43.90 -8.83
CA GLY A 220 20.56 -44.67 -9.93
C GLY A 220 19.20 -44.24 -10.44
N SER A 221 18.21 -44.06 -9.58
CA SER A 221 16.85 -43.64 -9.94
C SER A 221 16.42 -42.32 -9.26
N GLN A 222 17.24 -41.81 -8.35
CA GLN A 222 16.93 -40.58 -7.58
C GLN A 222 18.21 -39.75 -7.42
N THR A 223 18.11 -38.46 -7.69
CA THR A 223 19.12 -37.47 -7.37
C THR A 223 18.83 -36.90 -6.00
N LEU A 224 19.72 -37.07 -5.04
CA LEU A 224 19.64 -36.56 -3.69
C LEU A 224 20.49 -35.30 -3.57
N ALA A 225 19.90 -34.17 -3.31
CA ALA A 225 20.62 -32.95 -2.98
C ALA A 225 21.26 -33.09 -1.59
N VAL A 226 22.56 -32.92 -1.51
CA VAL A 226 23.34 -32.94 -0.26
C VAL A 226 23.55 -31.51 0.18
N ARG A 227 23.16 -31.19 1.43
CA ARG A 227 23.36 -29.87 2.05
C ARG A 227 24.15 -30.10 3.36
N THR A 228 25.16 -29.30 3.58
CA THR A 228 25.79 -29.18 4.89
C THR A 228 25.08 -28.04 5.62
N ASP A 229 24.42 -28.37 6.71
CA ASP A 229 23.74 -27.41 7.56
C ASP A 229 24.67 -27.04 8.72
N GLY A 230 25.27 -25.87 8.62
CA GLY A 230 26.15 -25.30 9.64
C GLY A 230 25.50 -24.14 10.40
N GLU A 231 24.24 -23.81 10.11
CA GLU A 231 23.53 -22.71 10.76
C GLU A 231 23.26 -23.02 12.24
N TYR A 232 23.47 -22.03 13.09
CA TYR A 232 23.14 -22.15 14.51
C TYR A 232 21.60 -22.12 14.68
N SER A 233 21.04 -23.14 15.33
CA SER A 233 19.60 -23.28 15.53
C SER A 233 19.16 -22.92 16.95
N SER A 234 20.11 -22.74 17.85
CA SER A 234 19.83 -22.42 19.26
C SER A 234 20.92 -21.55 19.88
N ILE A 235 20.55 -20.87 20.99
CA ILE A 235 21.53 -20.10 21.79
C ILE A 235 22.65 -20.98 22.32
N ASP A 236 22.36 -22.26 22.57
CA ASP A 236 23.35 -23.22 23.10
C ASP A 236 24.36 -23.61 21.99
N ASP A 237 23.97 -23.64 20.74
CA ASP A 237 24.90 -23.85 19.63
C ASP A 237 25.90 -22.71 19.55
N VAL A 238 25.43 -21.46 19.66
CA VAL A 238 26.28 -20.27 19.69
C VAL A 238 27.21 -20.27 20.90
N LYS A 239 26.71 -20.61 22.10
CA LYS A 239 27.52 -20.73 23.31
C LYS A 239 28.65 -21.77 23.19
N ASN A 240 28.38 -22.85 22.49
CA ASN A 240 29.31 -23.96 22.28
C ASN A 240 30.19 -23.78 21.01
N ALA A 241 29.98 -22.73 20.22
CA ALA A 241 30.80 -22.43 19.04
C ALA A 241 32.29 -22.40 19.39
N LEU A 242 33.11 -23.02 18.54
CA LEU A 242 34.55 -23.15 18.76
C LEU A 242 35.30 -22.03 18.03
N ILE A 243 35.88 -21.14 18.82
CA ILE A 243 36.69 -20.01 18.31
C ILE A 243 38.15 -20.42 18.22
N SER A 244 38.74 -20.33 17.04
CA SER A 244 40.17 -20.67 16.78
C SER A 244 41.06 -19.58 17.35
N LEU A 245 42.11 -19.98 18.05
CA LEU A 245 43.08 -19.06 18.65
C LEU A 245 44.26 -18.79 17.73
N PRO A 246 44.80 -17.56 17.66
CA PRO A 246 45.98 -17.25 16.85
C PRO A 246 47.24 -18.04 17.24
N ALA A 247 47.33 -18.47 18.51
CA ALA A 247 48.44 -19.29 19.02
C ALA A 247 48.26 -20.78 18.78
N GLY A 248 47.17 -21.21 18.13
CA GLY A 248 46.77 -22.59 17.91
C GLY A 248 45.82 -23.11 19.04
N GLY A 249 44.95 -24.05 18.66
CA GLY A 249 43.88 -24.57 19.52
C GLY A 249 42.57 -23.81 19.37
N THR A 250 41.56 -24.29 20.10
CA THR A 250 40.19 -23.69 20.09
C THR A 250 39.70 -23.43 21.49
N VAL A 251 38.84 -22.45 21.64
CA VAL A 251 38.13 -22.12 22.89
C VAL A 251 36.64 -22.02 22.62
N ARG A 252 35.79 -22.41 23.57
CA ARG A 252 34.34 -22.22 23.41
C ARG A 252 34.00 -20.74 23.63
N LEU A 253 33.05 -20.25 22.83
CA LEU A 253 32.57 -18.86 22.94
C LEU A 253 32.12 -18.52 24.35
N SER A 254 31.42 -19.40 25.03
CA SER A 254 30.96 -19.23 26.42
C SER A 254 32.08 -19.02 27.45
N GLN A 255 33.34 -19.32 27.13
CA GLN A 255 34.47 -19.07 28.01
C GLN A 255 35.05 -17.67 27.86
N ILE A 256 34.79 -17.01 26.71
CA ILE A 256 35.36 -15.70 26.36
C ILE A 256 34.31 -14.61 26.25
N ALA A 257 33.03 -14.98 26.14
CA ALA A 257 31.89 -14.09 25.99
C ALA A 257 30.69 -14.56 26.80
N ASP A 258 29.85 -13.63 27.19
CA ASP A 258 28.55 -13.90 27.78
C ASP A 258 27.50 -13.85 26.65
N VAL A 259 26.82 -14.96 26.38
CA VAL A 259 25.84 -15.09 25.29
C VAL A 259 24.44 -15.12 25.88
N SER A 260 23.63 -14.15 25.48
CA SER A 260 22.23 -14.01 25.95
C SER A 260 21.30 -13.67 24.81
N MET A 261 20.04 -14.07 24.96
CA MET A 261 18.97 -13.57 24.10
C MET A 261 18.55 -12.19 24.61
N GLN A 262 18.49 -11.21 23.73
CA GLN A 262 18.00 -9.87 24.08
C GLN A 262 17.18 -9.30 22.94
N PRO A 263 16.30 -8.31 23.22
CA PRO A 263 15.65 -7.54 22.17
C PRO A 263 16.71 -6.81 21.35
N LYS A 264 16.57 -6.87 20.02
CA LYS A 264 17.29 -5.99 19.11
C LYS A 264 16.82 -4.55 19.32
N ASP A 265 17.69 -3.59 19.07
CA ASP A 265 17.32 -2.17 19.16
C ASP A 265 16.10 -1.89 18.27
N GLN A 266 15.10 -1.24 18.87
CA GLN A 266 13.84 -0.92 18.19
C GLN A 266 13.98 0.39 17.42
N ASP A 267 13.62 0.38 16.14
CA ASP A 267 13.52 1.57 15.31
C ASP A 267 12.26 2.40 15.62
N ALA A 268 11.18 1.73 16.05
CA ALA A 268 9.90 2.35 16.37
C ALA A 268 9.19 1.62 17.51
N ILE A 269 8.50 2.39 18.34
CA ILE A 269 7.65 1.88 19.43
C ILE A 269 6.19 2.25 19.11
N SER A 270 5.33 1.26 19.02
CA SER A 270 3.90 1.46 18.85
C SER A 270 3.14 1.25 20.15
N LYS A 271 2.21 2.16 20.46
CA LYS A 271 1.37 2.09 21.65
C LYS A 271 -0.08 2.41 21.34
N VAL A 272 -0.99 1.63 21.90
CA VAL A 272 -2.43 1.89 21.89
C VAL A 272 -2.93 1.85 23.33
N ASP A 273 -3.65 2.89 23.74
CA ASP A 273 -4.15 3.08 25.13
C ASP A 273 -3.04 3.04 26.19
N GLY A 274 -1.80 3.38 25.81
CA GLY A 274 -0.63 3.40 26.69
C GLY A 274 0.10 2.06 26.82
N GLU A 275 -0.42 0.99 26.24
CA GLU A 275 0.19 -0.33 26.17
C GLU A 275 0.97 -0.52 24.88
N GLU A 276 2.10 -1.23 24.95
CA GLU A 276 2.89 -1.57 23.76
C GLU A 276 2.13 -2.57 22.88
N CYS A 277 2.18 -2.38 21.59
CA CYS A 277 1.48 -3.18 20.60
C CYS A 277 2.28 -3.33 19.32
N ILE A 278 1.87 -4.27 18.49
CA ILE A 278 2.34 -4.42 17.13
C ILE A 278 1.26 -3.86 16.19
N ILE A 279 1.65 -3.02 15.25
CA ILE A 279 0.76 -2.51 14.20
C ILE A 279 0.96 -3.35 12.94
N LEU A 280 -0.13 -3.94 12.47
CA LEU A 280 -0.22 -4.62 11.19
C LEU A 280 -0.91 -3.66 10.21
N SER A 281 -0.22 -3.31 9.13
CA SER A 281 -0.71 -2.43 8.07
C SER A 281 -0.98 -3.24 6.81
N VAL A 282 -2.24 -3.39 6.44
CA VAL A 282 -2.65 -4.15 5.24
C VAL A 282 -2.67 -3.22 4.05
N ASN A 283 -1.84 -3.48 3.05
CA ASN A 283 -1.73 -2.71 1.82
C ASN A 283 -2.43 -3.45 0.68
N LYS A 284 -3.11 -2.69 -0.19
CA LYS A 284 -3.84 -3.23 -1.35
C LYS A 284 -2.99 -3.24 -2.61
N GLN A 285 -3.33 -4.11 -3.54
CA GLN A 285 -2.87 -4.02 -4.93
C GLN A 285 -3.55 -2.83 -5.62
N SER A 286 -2.84 -2.17 -6.53
CA SER A 286 -3.40 -1.05 -7.28
C SER A 286 -4.66 -1.49 -8.06
N GLY A 287 -5.69 -0.65 -8.04
CA GLY A 287 -6.97 -0.93 -8.69
C GLY A 287 -7.91 -1.88 -7.94
N SER A 288 -7.50 -2.47 -6.81
CA SER A 288 -8.34 -3.37 -6.01
C SER A 288 -9.38 -2.61 -5.19
N ASN A 289 -10.46 -3.32 -4.81
CA ASN A 289 -11.55 -2.76 -4.02
C ASN A 289 -11.16 -2.66 -2.54
N THR A 290 -10.96 -1.43 -2.07
CA THR A 290 -10.53 -1.13 -0.69
C THR A 290 -11.50 -1.67 0.36
N VAL A 291 -12.82 -1.53 0.14
CA VAL A 291 -13.85 -1.97 1.10
C VAL A 291 -13.85 -3.49 1.21
N GLN A 292 -13.78 -4.18 0.09
CA GLN A 292 -13.76 -5.65 0.08
C GLN A 292 -12.52 -6.20 0.79
N ILE A 293 -11.35 -5.62 0.55
CA ILE A 293 -10.10 -6.03 1.23
C ILE A 293 -10.20 -5.79 2.74
N ALA A 294 -10.72 -4.62 3.15
CA ALA A 294 -10.90 -4.33 4.56
C ALA A 294 -11.83 -5.35 5.26
N GLU A 295 -12.94 -5.71 4.61
CA GLU A 295 -13.88 -6.71 5.14
C GLU A 295 -13.26 -8.11 5.23
N LEU A 296 -12.53 -8.53 4.18
CA LEU A 296 -11.81 -9.81 4.17
C LEU A 296 -10.74 -9.85 5.26
N ALA A 297 -9.95 -8.77 5.39
CA ALA A 297 -8.90 -8.68 6.41
C ALA A 297 -9.49 -8.73 7.83
N LYS A 298 -10.55 -7.98 8.11
CA LYS A 298 -11.24 -8.01 9.41
C LYS A 298 -11.81 -9.40 9.73
N ALA A 299 -12.41 -10.07 8.75
CA ALA A 299 -12.94 -11.43 8.92
C ALA A 299 -11.83 -12.45 9.21
N GLU A 300 -10.67 -12.31 8.54
CA GLU A 300 -9.51 -13.17 8.78
C GLU A 300 -8.90 -12.92 10.15
N PHE A 301 -8.74 -11.66 10.58
CA PHE A 301 -8.34 -11.33 11.95
C PHE A 301 -9.26 -11.98 12.98
N ASP A 302 -10.58 -11.85 12.83
CA ASP A 302 -11.55 -12.48 13.70
C ASP A 302 -11.42 -14.01 13.74
N SER A 303 -11.09 -14.63 12.61
CA SER A 303 -10.91 -16.08 12.51
C SER A 303 -9.66 -16.55 13.23
N LEU A 304 -8.53 -15.88 12.99
CA LEU A 304 -7.23 -16.22 13.57
C LEU A 304 -7.21 -16.02 15.09
N LEU A 305 -7.87 -14.97 15.58
CA LEU A 305 -7.85 -14.64 17.00
C LEU A 305 -8.88 -15.37 17.84
N LYS A 306 -9.94 -15.93 17.24
CA LYS A 306 -10.85 -16.85 17.93
C LYS A 306 -10.18 -18.10 18.44
N SER A 307 -9.06 -18.50 17.86
CA SER A 307 -8.27 -19.65 18.28
C SER A 307 -7.28 -19.35 19.41
N ASN A 308 -7.09 -18.06 19.77
CA ASN A 308 -6.09 -17.63 20.74
C ASN A 308 -6.62 -16.54 21.69
N ASP A 309 -7.21 -16.94 22.81
CA ASP A 309 -7.83 -16.04 23.79
C ASP A 309 -6.85 -15.05 24.48
N SER A 310 -5.54 -15.23 24.29
CA SER A 310 -4.52 -14.35 24.86
C SER A 310 -4.22 -13.12 24.00
N LEU A 311 -4.70 -13.09 22.75
CA LEU A 311 -4.49 -12.01 21.82
C LEU A 311 -5.70 -11.09 21.77
N GLN A 312 -5.43 -9.79 21.73
CA GLN A 312 -6.44 -8.76 21.53
C GLN A 312 -6.06 -7.90 20.34
N TRP A 313 -7.02 -7.50 19.56
CA TRP A 313 -6.81 -6.61 18.44
C TRP A 313 -7.79 -5.46 18.41
N ASN A 314 -7.33 -4.33 17.93
CA ASN A 314 -8.13 -3.13 17.77
C ASN A 314 -7.83 -2.51 16.41
N ILE A 315 -8.88 -2.07 15.72
CA ILE A 315 -8.71 -1.29 14.50
C ILE A 315 -8.20 0.10 14.88
N VAL A 316 -7.07 0.49 14.32
CA VAL A 316 -6.48 1.83 14.47
C VAL A 316 -6.94 2.74 13.36
N MET A 317 -6.98 2.21 12.14
CA MET A 317 -7.45 2.92 10.96
C MET A 317 -8.19 1.95 10.04
N ASP A 318 -9.33 2.39 9.52
CA ASP A 318 -10.11 1.67 8.52
C ASP A 318 -10.56 2.64 7.43
N GLN A 319 -10.00 2.51 6.24
CA GLN A 319 -10.43 3.34 5.10
C GLN A 319 -11.83 2.97 4.62
N SER A 320 -12.27 1.72 4.84
CA SER A 320 -13.59 1.26 4.37
C SER A 320 -14.74 2.01 5.03
N ASP A 321 -14.59 2.41 6.29
CA ASP A 321 -15.60 3.16 7.02
C ASP A 321 -15.81 4.54 6.40
N TYR A 322 -14.74 5.23 6.02
CA TYR A 322 -14.81 6.54 5.34
C TYR A 322 -15.42 6.43 3.94
N ILE A 323 -15.05 5.37 3.22
CA ILE A 323 -15.58 5.11 1.87
C ILE A 323 -17.09 4.82 1.95
N ASN A 324 -17.51 3.92 2.83
CA ASN A 324 -18.91 3.56 3.01
C ASN A 324 -19.75 4.79 3.41
N MET A 325 -19.27 5.57 4.38
CA MET A 325 -19.95 6.81 4.80
C MET A 325 -20.07 7.80 3.63
N THR A 326 -19.05 7.92 2.79
CA THR A 326 -19.06 8.83 1.63
C THR A 326 -20.03 8.35 0.56
N VAL A 327 -20.05 7.04 0.28
CA VAL A 327 -20.99 6.41 -0.66
C VAL A 327 -22.44 6.59 -0.18
N ASP A 328 -22.71 6.30 1.09
CA ASP A 328 -24.04 6.44 1.67
C ASP A 328 -24.52 7.90 1.63
N ASN A 329 -23.67 8.85 2.00
CA ASN A 329 -23.97 10.28 1.89
C ASN A 329 -24.26 10.71 0.45
N ALA A 330 -23.48 10.23 -0.52
CA ALA A 330 -23.69 10.53 -1.93
C ALA A 330 -25.03 9.97 -2.43
N ILE A 331 -25.34 8.72 -2.11
CA ILE A 331 -26.62 8.07 -2.46
C ILE A 331 -27.78 8.85 -1.83
N GLN A 332 -27.69 9.22 -0.56
CA GLN A 332 -28.70 10.00 0.13
C GLN A 332 -28.89 11.38 -0.52
N ASN A 333 -27.80 12.07 -0.86
CA ASN A 333 -27.85 13.36 -1.53
C ASN A 333 -28.47 13.28 -2.94
N ILE A 334 -28.16 12.21 -3.69
CA ILE A 334 -28.78 11.94 -4.99
C ILE A 334 -30.29 11.79 -4.84
N TRP A 335 -30.76 10.94 -3.92
CA TRP A 335 -32.19 10.74 -3.70
C TRP A 335 -32.90 12.01 -3.21
N MET A 336 -32.27 12.77 -2.32
CA MET A 336 -32.81 14.08 -1.91
C MET A 336 -32.89 15.05 -3.07
N GLY A 337 -31.84 15.12 -3.91
CA GLY A 337 -31.80 15.95 -5.10
C GLY A 337 -32.91 15.58 -6.08
N VAL A 338 -33.11 14.29 -6.37
CA VAL A 338 -34.19 13.80 -7.22
C VAL A 338 -35.58 14.17 -6.65
N LEU A 339 -35.77 14.01 -5.34
CA LEU A 339 -37.03 14.35 -4.66
C LEU A 339 -37.34 15.84 -4.74
N PHE A 340 -36.36 16.71 -4.39
CA PHE A 340 -36.54 18.15 -4.48
C PHE A 340 -36.78 18.62 -5.90
N ALA A 341 -36.04 18.09 -6.88
CA ALA A 341 -36.27 18.40 -8.28
C ALA A 341 -37.68 17.99 -8.73
N ALA A 342 -38.17 16.82 -8.33
CA ALA A 342 -39.50 16.35 -8.65
C ALA A 342 -40.59 17.30 -8.07
N ILE A 343 -40.43 17.75 -6.80
CA ILE A 343 -41.36 18.69 -6.15
C ILE A 343 -41.35 20.01 -6.91
N VAL A 344 -40.20 20.59 -7.16
CA VAL A 344 -40.08 21.86 -7.88
C VAL A 344 -40.68 21.78 -9.27
N LEU A 345 -40.37 20.75 -10.01
CA LEU A 345 -40.92 20.52 -11.34
C LEU A 345 -42.43 20.37 -11.34
N PHE A 346 -42.98 19.65 -10.38
CA PHE A 346 -44.42 19.49 -10.27
C PHE A 346 -45.13 20.82 -9.96
N LEU A 347 -44.53 21.65 -9.12
CA LEU A 347 -45.08 23.00 -8.80
C LEU A 347 -45.10 23.94 -10.02
N PHE A 348 -44.04 23.88 -10.84
CA PHE A 348 -43.92 24.73 -12.02
C PHE A 348 -44.68 24.21 -13.23
N LEU A 349 -44.54 22.93 -13.59
CA LEU A 349 -45.15 22.35 -14.76
C LEU A 349 -46.64 22.00 -14.57
N ARG A 350 -47.04 21.68 -13.33
CA ARG A 350 -48.39 21.22 -12.97
C ARG A 350 -48.89 20.03 -13.82
N ASP A 351 -47.96 19.29 -14.37
CA ASP A 351 -48.20 18.10 -15.17
C ASP A 351 -47.43 16.91 -14.56
N PHE A 352 -48.21 15.94 -14.09
CA PHE A 352 -47.62 14.75 -13.42
C PHE A 352 -46.84 13.86 -14.40
N GLY A 353 -47.29 13.75 -15.65
CA GLY A 353 -46.59 12.92 -16.65
C GLY A 353 -45.23 13.46 -17.02
N ALA A 354 -45.12 14.76 -17.26
CA ALA A 354 -43.87 15.44 -17.55
C ALA A 354 -42.89 15.38 -16.37
N THR A 355 -43.40 15.65 -15.16
CA THR A 355 -42.58 15.52 -13.93
C THR A 355 -42.05 14.12 -13.73
N MET A 356 -42.88 13.10 -13.91
CA MET A 356 -42.47 11.70 -13.76
C MET A 356 -41.43 11.29 -14.80
N ALA A 357 -41.55 11.76 -16.04
CA ALA A 357 -40.57 11.48 -17.10
C ALA A 357 -39.16 11.99 -16.74
N VAL A 358 -39.04 13.21 -16.23
CA VAL A 358 -37.74 13.74 -15.77
C VAL A 358 -37.25 13.02 -14.51
N THR A 359 -38.12 12.78 -13.55
CA THR A 359 -37.77 12.11 -12.29
C THR A 359 -37.20 10.69 -12.54
N ILE A 360 -37.73 9.95 -13.53
CA ILE A 360 -37.22 8.64 -13.91
C ILE A 360 -35.92 8.73 -14.74
N ALA A 361 -35.81 9.77 -15.56
CA ALA A 361 -34.62 9.94 -16.41
C ALA A 361 -33.33 10.13 -15.57
N MET A 362 -33.41 10.82 -14.42
CA MET A 362 -32.26 11.09 -13.56
C MET A 362 -31.56 9.81 -13.07
N PRO A 363 -32.23 8.86 -12.37
CA PRO A 363 -31.61 7.61 -11.96
C PRO A 363 -31.06 6.82 -13.15
N CYS A 364 -31.75 6.82 -14.29
CA CYS A 364 -31.28 6.13 -15.49
C CYS A 364 -29.94 6.72 -16.02
N CYS A 365 -29.80 8.05 -16.00
CA CYS A 365 -28.53 8.69 -16.37
C CYS A 365 -27.39 8.36 -15.41
N ILE A 366 -27.67 8.28 -14.09
CA ILE A 366 -26.69 7.88 -13.09
C ILE A 366 -26.25 6.44 -13.30
N LEU A 367 -27.21 5.53 -13.52
CA LEU A 367 -26.89 4.13 -13.82
C LEU A 367 -26.08 3.97 -15.13
N PHE A 368 -26.39 4.80 -16.13
CA PHE A 368 -25.60 4.85 -17.35
C PHE A 368 -24.17 5.35 -17.11
N THR A 369 -24.01 6.32 -16.20
CA THR A 369 -22.68 6.80 -15.78
C THR A 369 -21.89 5.68 -15.10
N PHE A 370 -22.50 4.91 -14.19
CA PHE A 370 -21.84 3.77 -13.55
C PHE A 370 -21.43 2.69 -14.58
N LEU A 371 -22.27 2.46 -15.61
CA LEU A 371 -21.92 1.55 -16.69
C LEU A 371 -20.68 2.02 -17.45
N ILE A 372 -20.61 3.31 -17.79
CA ILE A 372 -19.45 3.89 -18.49
C ILE A 372 -18.21 3.84 -17.59
N MET A 373 -18.33 4.19 -16.32
CA MET A 373 -17.23 4.12 -15.36
C MET A 373 -16.63 2.71 -15.29
N ASN A 374 -17.49 1.70 -15.20
CA ASN A 374 -17.05 0.30 -15.15
C ASN A 374 -16.32 -0.12 -16.44
N VAL A 375 -16.81 0.28 -17.62
CA VAL A 375 -16.16 -0.01 -18.91
C VAL A 375 -14.81 0.71 -19.04
N LEU A 376 -14.69 1.89 -18.47
CA LEU A 376 -13.46 2.68 -18.50
C LEU A 376 -12.48 2.35 -17.36
N GLY A 377 -12.84 1.45 -16.44
CA GLY A 377 -12.02 1.10 -15.27
C GLY A 377 -11.91 2.22 -14.24
N ILE A 378 -12.87 3.16 -14.21
CA ILE A 378 -12.87 4.26 -13.24
C ILE A 378 -13.47 3.77 -11.92
N THR A 379 -12.75 3.99 -10.82
CA THR A 379 -13.20 3.60 -9.48
C THR A 379 -14.27 4.54 -8.93
N LEU A 380 -15.13 4.01 -8.06
CA LEU A 380 -16.07 4.83 -7.30
C LEU A 380 -15.35 5.37 -6.05
N ASN A 381 -15.04 6.65 -6.08
CA ASN A 381 -14.24 7.34 -5.07
C ASN A 381 -14.84 8.71 -4.73
N MET A 382 -14.27 9.42 -3.75
CA MET A 382 -14.77 10.73 -3.32
C MET A 382 -14.89 11.75 -4.46
N MET A 383 -13.94 11.75 -5.41
CA MET A 383 -13.94 12.67 -6.55
C MET A 383 -15.02 12.31 -7.58
N SER A 384 -15.14 11.04 -7.95
CA SER A 384 -16.15 10.57 -8.89
C SER A 384 -17.56 10.74 -8.34
N LEU A 385 -17.78 10.47 -7.04
CA LEU A 385 -19.07 10.70 -6.36
C LEU A 385 -19.42 12.20 -6.30
N GLY A 386 -18.45 13.06 -6.02
CA GLY A 386 -18.62 14.52 -6.09
C GLY A 386 -19.02 14.97 -7.50
N GLY A 387 -18.34 14.45 -8.53
CA GLY A 387 -18.67 14.70 -9.93
C GLY A 387 -20.08 14.24 -10.31
N ILE A 388 -20.50 13.06 -9.89
CA ILE A 388 -21.86 12.54 -10.11
C ILE A 388 -22.89 13.43 -9.45
N THR A 389 -22.66 13.83 -8.19
CA THR A 389 -23.58 14.69 -7.42
C THR A 389 -23.79 16.05 -8.11
N LEU A 390 -22.72 16.65 -8.62
CA LEU A 390 -22.81 17.88 -9.43
C LEU A 390 -23.51 17.64 -10.77
N GLY A 391 -23.19 16.52 -11.43
CA GLY A 391 -23.78 16.13 -12.71
C GLY A 391 -25.30 15.93 -12.64
N VAL A 392 -25.82 15.42 -11.54
CA VAL A 392 -27.27 15.25 -11.33
C VAL A 392 -28.00 16.59 -11.47
N GLY A 393 -27.48 17.66 -10.87
CA GLY A 393 -28.05 19.01 -11.01
C GLY A 393 -28.11 19.50 -12.44
N MET A 394 -27.04 19.27 -13.21
CA MET A 394 -26.97 19.66 -14.63
C MET A 394 -27.90 18.85 -15.54
N ILE A 395 -28.12 17.58 -15.23
CA ILE A 395 -29.07 16.71 -15.96
C ILE A 395 -30.52 17.21 -15.79
N VAL A 396 -30.86 17.63 -14.57
CA VAL A 396 -32.17 18.20 -14.27
C VAL A 396 -32.44 19.43 -15.11
N ASP A 397 -31.51 20.36 -15.19
CA ASP A 397 -31.63 21.61 -15.92
C ASP A 397 -31.84 21.35 -17.43
N ASN A 398 -31.03 20.51 -18.05
CA ASN A 398 -31.19 20.13 -19.44
C ASN A 398 -32.57 19.49 -19.71
N SER A 399 -33.06 18.67 -18.81
CA SER A 399 -34.37 18.03 -18.95
C SER A 399 -35.52 19.04 -18.87
N ILE A 400 -35.40 20.04 -18.00
CA ILE A 400 -36.37 21.14 -17.86
C ILE A 400 -36.45 21.94 -19.15
N VAL A 401 -35.32 22.37 -19.71
CA VAL A 401 -35.28 23.16 -20.95
C VAL A 401 -35.92 22.41 -22.11
N VAL A 402 -35.66 21.10 -22.24
CA VAL A 402 -36.28 20.28 -23.29
C VAL A 402 -37.80 20.22 -23.13
N LEU A 403 -38.28 20.00 -21.89
CA LEU A 403 -39.71 19.94 -21.61
C LEU A 403 -40.42 21.29 -21.83
N GLU A 404 -39.82 22.37 -21.35
CA GLU A 404 -40.34 23.71 -21.60
C GLU A 404 -40.51 23.99 -23.09
N ASN A 405 -39.53 23.63 -23.88
CA ASN A 405 -39.56 23.75 -25.31
C ASN A 405 -40.71 22.93 -25.95
N ILE A 406 -40.90 21.67 -25.49
CA ILE A 406 -42.01 20.80 -25.92
C ILE A 406 -43.36 21.45 -25.58
N PHE A 407 -43.54 21.98 -24.33
CA PHE A 407 -44.76 22.64 -23.93
C PHE A 407 -45.06 23.91 -24.76
N THR A 408 -44.04 24.73 -25.05
CA THR A 408 -44.17 25.93 -25.86
C THR A 408 -44.63 25.56 -27.30
N TYR A 409 -43.97 24.61 -27.95
CA TYR A 409 -44.40 24.16 -29.29
C TYR A 409 -45.81 23.54 -29.28
N ARG A 410 -46.18 22.82 -28.24
CA ARG A 410 -47.56 22.30 -28.10
C ARG A 410 -48.61 23.41 -27.90
N ALA A 411 -48.24 24.47 -27.18
CA ALA A 411 -49.11 25.63 -26.97
C ALA A 411 -49.30 26.44 -28.26
N ASP A 412 -48.27 26.50 -29.13
CA ASP A 412 -48.28 27.13 -30.47
C ASP A 412 -48.98 26.30 -31.55
N GLY A 413 -49.50 25.10 -31.17
CA GLY A 413 -50.32 24.28 -32.10
C GLY A 413 -49.54 23.35 -33.04
N TYR A 414 -48.30 23.08 -32.73
CA TYR A 414 -47.45 22.09 -33.45
C TYR A 414 -47.52 20.70 -32.86
#